data_f5a28d6b13481294a3703bf22c81c95a
#
_entry.id   f5a28d6b13481294a3703bf22c81c95a
#
_cell.length_a   1.000
_cell.length_b   1.000
_cell.length_c   1.000
_cell.angle_alpha   90.00
_cell.angle_beta   90.00
_cell.angle_gamma   90.00
#
_symmetry.space_group_name_H-M   'P 1'
#
loop_
_entity.id
_entity.type
_entity.pdbx_description
1 polymer ?
#
loop_
_entity_poly.entity_id
_entity_poly.type
_entity_poly.pdbx_seq_one_letter_code
_entity_poly.pdbx_strand_id
1 'polypeptide(L)'
;HMRYASNLDLIHFGNQVVAASQAALQQNEERTRELLQRCFEILTEEREHFYPVDAQLMDLVILPPDVERDSIAAQLKASHPINVHATGESIGSWANDEQVGASVVAAFAGGGWSLAGGEASETRTQLLSQESLLANLRQGKQLFEDAVGEPPRIFARRRFGLSWAYPQLLRSLGYQG
;
A
#
# COMPACT_ATOMS: atom_id res chain seq x y z
N HIS A 1 7.94 -6.33 -28.41
CA HIS A 1 6.94 -7.40 -28.21
C HIS A 1 7.45 -8.34 -27.12
N MET A 2 7.05 -8.14 -25.87
CA MET A 2 7.14 -9.19 -24.85
C MET A 2 6.19 -10.31 -25.29
N ARG A 3 6.74 -11.44 -25.73
CA ARG A 3 5.96 -12.66 -25.79
C ARG A 3 5.80 -13.14 -24.35
N TYR A 4 4.59 -13.22 -23.87
CA TYR A 4 4.29 -13.91 -22.63
C TYR A 4 4.68 -15.37 -22.81
N ALA A 5 5.84 -15.75 -22.29
CA ALA A 5 6.23 -17.15 -22.22
C ALA A 5 5.53 -17.69 -20.94
N SER A 6 4.42 -18.36 -21.13
CA SER A 6 3.81 -19.18 -20.10
C SER A 6 4.25 -20.63 -20.32
N ASN A 7 4.66 -21.33 -19.27
CA ASN A 7 4.88 -22.77 -19.31
C ASN A 7 3.58 -23.56 -19.20
N LEU A 8 2.47 -22.84 -19.07
CA LEU A 8 1.14 -23.43 -18.99
C LEU A 8 0.87 -24.31 -20.22
N ASP A 9 0.61 -25.59 -19.99
CA ASP A 9 0.09 -26.46 -21.04
C ASP A 9 -1.34 -26.05 -21.36
N LEU A 10 -1.44 -25.13 -22.34
CA LEU A 10 -2.72 -24.57 -22.79
C LEU A 10 -3.70 -25.65 -23.30
N ILE A 11 -3.18 -26.77 -23.83
CA ILE A 11 -4.03 -27.86 -24.31
C ILE A 11 -4.62 -28.60 -23.13
N HIS A 12 -3.80 -28.96 -22.15
CA HIS A 12 -4.25 -29.63 -20.95
C HIS A 12 -5.25 -28.75 -20.17
N PHE A 13 -4.90 -27.49 -19.91
CA PHE A 13 -5.76 -26.54 -19.24
C PHE A 13 -7.09 -26.35 -19.97
N GLY A 14 -7.04 -26.14 -21.31
CA GLY A 14 -8.23 -25.98 -22.13
C GLY A 14 -9.16 -27.20 -22.07
N ASN A 15 -8.60 -28.40 -22.08
CA ASN A 15 -9.38 -29.64 -21.93
C ASN A 15 -10.09 -29.72 -20.57
N GLN A 16 -9.46 -29.30 -19.48
CA GLN A 16 -10.09 -29.24 -18.15
C GLN A 16 -11.23 -28.22 -18.11
N VAL A 17 -11.05 -27.04 -18.71
CA VAL A 17 -12.11 -26.02 -18.80
C VAL A 17 -13.31 -26.51 -19.61
N VAL A 18 -13.07 -27.17 -20.74
CA VAL A 18 -14.13 -27.77 -21.58
C VAL A 18 -14.87 -28.85 -20.81
N ALA A 19 -14.16 -29.74 -20.11
CA ALA A 19 -14.77 -30.80 -19.30
C ALA A 19 -15.63 -30.22 -18.14
N ALA A 20 -15.16 -29.15 -17.48
CA ALA A 20 -15.93 -28.45 -16.45
C ALA A 20 -17.21 -27.84 -17.03
N SER A 21 -17.11 -27.22 -18.21
CA SER A 21 -18.27 -26.63 -18.90
C SER A 21 -19.31 -27.69 -19.29
N GLN A 22 -18.85 -28.85 -19.77
CA GLN A 22 -19.74 -29.98 -20.11
C GLN A 22 -20.43 -30.54 -18.86
N ALA A 23 -19.73 -30.70 -17.74
CA ALA A 23 -20.32 -31.14 -16.49
C ALA A 23 -21.38 -30.16 -15.98
N ALA A 24 -21.13 -28.85 -16.11
CA ALA A 24 -22.06 -27.80 -15.77
C ALA A 24 -23.36 -27.87 -16.63
N LEU A 25 -23.21 -28.07 -17.92
CA LEU A 25 -24.38 -28.25 -18.84
C LEU A 25 -25.19 -29.49 -18.50
N GLN A 26 -24.56 -30.55 -17.98
CA GLN A 26 -25.20 -31.75 -17.48
C GLN A 26 -25.79 -31.61 -16.08
N GLN A 27 -25.72 -30.42 -15.48
CA GLN A 27 -26.17 -30.14 -14.11
C GLN A 27 -25.48 -31.01 -13.03
N ASN A 28 -24.28 -31.50 -13.29
CA ASN A 28 -23.48 -32.25 -12.34
C ASN A 28 -22.59 -31.29 -11.53
N GLU A 29 -23.14 -30.72 -10.45
CA GLU A 29 -22.45 -29.71 -9.63
C GLU A 29 -21.18 -30.22 -8.99
N GLU A 30 -21.18 -31.46 -8.48
CA GLU A 30 -20.00 -32.02 -7.80
C GLU A 30 -18.85 -32.17 -8.79
N ARG A 31 -19.09 -32.73 -9.94
CA ARG A 31 -18.09 -32.91 -11.00
C ARG A 31 -17.61 -31.57 -11.56
N THR A 32 -18.50 -30.60 -11.69
CA THR A 32 -18.13 -29.25 -12.13
C THR A 32 -17.20 -28.61 -11.15
N ARG A 33 -17.47 -28.69 -9.86
CA ARG A 33 -16.62 -28.11 -8.80
C ARG A 33 -15.24 -28.77 -8.76
N GLU A 34 -15.18 -30.08 -8.87
CA GLU A 34 -13.92 -30.83 -8.92
C GLU A 34 -13.04 -30.39 -10.10
N LEU A 35 -13.63 -30.27 -11.30
CA LEU A 35 -12.89 -29.88 -12.51
C LEU A 35 -12.43 -28.42 -12.47
N LEU A 36 -13.25 -27.51 -11.92
CA LEU A 36 -12.86 -26.12 -11.71
C LEU A 36 -11.73 -26.01 -10.69
N GLN A 37 -11.78 -26.81 -9.62
CA GLN A 37 -10.71 -26.83 -8.62
C GLN A 37 -9.38 -27.25 -9.27
N ARG A 38 -9.37 -28.24 -10.13
CA ARG A 38 -8.19 -28.65 -10.89
C ARG A 38 -7.67 -27.52 -11.81
N CYS A 39 -8.56 -26.76 -12.46
CA CYS A 39 -8.16 -25.59 -13.23
C CYS A 39 -7.45 -24.55 -12.37
N PHE A 40 -7.95 -24.27 -11.16
CA PHE A 40 -7.30 -23.35 -10.23
C PHE A 40 -5.97 -23.87 -9.72
N GLU A 41 -5.84 -25.17 -9.48
CA GLU A 41 -4.58 -25.80 -9.07
C GLU A 41 -3.50 -25.64 -10.14
N ILE A 42 -3.83 -25.91 -11.42
CA ILE A 42 -2.92 -25.69 -12.56
C ILE A 42 -2.45 -24.23 -12.63
N LEU A 43 -3.39 -23.27 -12.50
CA LEU A 43 -3.05 -21.84 -12.54
C LEU A 43 -2.19 -21.41 -11.32
N THR A 44 -2.45 -21.99 -10.17
CA THR A 44 -1.68 -21.72 -8.95
C THR A 44 -0.26 -22.25 -9.07
N GLU A 45 -0.08 -23.46 -9.56
CA GLU A 45 1.22 -24.09 -9.79
C GLU A 45 2.07 -23.27 -10.77
N GLU A 46 1.47 -22.81 -11.88
CA GLU A 46 2.15 -21.93 -12.84
C GLU A 46 2.53 -20.58 -12.21
N ARG A 47 1.66 -19.99 -11.42
CA ARG A 47 1.93 -18.74 -10.73
C ARG A 47 3.09 -18.89 -9.76
N GLU A 48 3.13 -19.97 -8.97
CA GLU A 48 4.18 -20.23 -8.00
C GLU A 48 5.54 -20.48 -8.67
N HIS A 49 5.54 -21.05 -9.87
CA HIS A 49 6.76 -21.26 -10.64
C HIS A 49 7.40 -19.93 -11.07
N PHE A 50 6.60 -18.95 -11.51
CA PHE A 50 7.09 -17.65 -11.96
C PHE A 50 7.18 -16.59 -10.87
N TYR A 51 6.37 -16.71 -9.84
CA TYR A 51 6.25 -15.76 -8.75
C TYR A 51 6.27 -16.46 -7.39
N PRO A 52 7.42 -17.07 -7.01
CA PRO A 52 7.54 -17.77 -5.73
C PRO A 52 7.63 -16.76 -4.56
N VAL A 53 6.70 -15.84 -4.48
CA VAL A 53 6.63 -14.82 -3.42
C VAL A 53 5.25 -14.85 -2.79
N ASP A 54 5.24 -14.83 -1.47
CA ASP A 54 4.01 -14.61 -0.72
C ASP A 54 3.49 -13.19 -1.00
N ALA A 55 2.25 -13.10 -1.50
CA ALA A 55 1.61 -11.82 -1.68
C ALA A 55 0.99 -11.39 -0.35
N GLN A 56 1.41 -10.22 0.14
CA GLN A 56 0.80 -9.57 1.29
C GLN A 56 -0.04 -8.39 0.83
N LEU A 57 -1.29 -8.35 1.30
CA LEU A 57 -2.15 -7.19 1.09
C LEU A 57 -1.92 -6.21 2.22
N MET A 58 -1.66 -4.96 1.86
CA MET A 58 -1.56 -3.85 2.80
C MET A 58 -2.59 -2.79 2.43
N ASP A 59 -3.43 -2.42 3.38
CA ASP A 59 -4.30 -1.27 3.22
C ASP A 59 -3.48 0.01 3.41
N LEU A 60 -3.51 0.88 2.41
CA LEU A 60 -2.87 2.18 2.47
C LEU A 60 -3.90 3.29 2.26
N VAL A 61 -4.20 4.00 3.32
CA VAL A 61 -5.07 5.17 3.28
C VAL A 61 -4.24 6.41 3.02
N ILE A 62 -4.56 7.15 1.95
CA ILE A 62 -3.90 8.41 1.62
C ILE A 62 -4.70 9.56 2.22
N LEU A 63 -4.06 10.35 3.09
CA LEU A 63 -4.63 11.55 3.68
C LEU A 63 -4.01 12.81 3.05
N PRO A 64 -4.60 13.34 1.97
CA PRO A 64 -4.17 14.62 1.42
C PRO A 64 -4.52 15.79 2.38
N PRO A 65 -3.88 16.95 2.23
CA PRO A 65 -4.12 18.11 3.11
C PRO A 65 -5.57 18.60 3.11
N ASP A 66 -6.28 18.37 2.01
CA ASP A 66 -7.63 18.82 1.72
C ASP A 66 -8.70 17.72 1.92
N VAL A 67 -8.39 16.62 2.60
CA VAL A 67 -9.35 15.57 2.86
C VAL A 67 -10.45 16.08 3.81
N GLU A 68 -11.68 15.65 3.56
CA GLU A 68 -12.81 16.01 4.39
C GLU A 68 -12.75 15.33 5.76
N ARG A 69 -13.13 16.05 6.82
CA ARG A 69 -13.13 15.55 8.21
C ARG A 69 -13.95 14.28 8.38
N ASP A 70 -15.10 14.18 7.70
CA ASP A 70 -15.95 12.99 7.76
C ASP A 70 -15.25 11.74 7.23
N SER A 71 -14.38 11.89 6.23
CA SER A 71 -13.56 10.80 5.71
C SER A 71 -12.56 10.30 6.76
N ILE A 72 -11.93 11.20 7.51
CA ILE A 72 -11.06 10.83 8.63
C ILE A 72 -11.85 10.13 9.74
N ALA A 73 -12.99 10.70 10.11
CA ALA A 73 -13.87 10.11 11.13
C ALA A 73 -14.37 8.70 10.74
N ALA A 74 -14.56 8.45 9.45
CA ALA A 74 -14.88 7.12 8.94
C ALA A 74 -13.71 6.14 9.09
N GLN A 75 -12.48 6.56 8.78
CA GLN A 75 -11.28 5.73 8.94
C GLN A 75 -10.96 5.42 10.41
N LEU A 76 -11.23 6.35 11.32
CA LEU A 76 -11.07 6.13 12.77
C LEU A 76 -12.00 5.04 13.33
N LYS A 77 -13.08 4.71 12.61
CA LYS A 77 -14.02 3.62 12.97
C LYS A 77 -13.65 2.26 12.36
N ALA A 78 -12.56 2.20 11.59
CA ALA A 78 -12.13 0.93 11.00
C ALA A 78 -11.81 -0.09 12.10
N SER A 79 -12.24 -1.34 11.91
CA SER A 79 -12.06 -2.43 12.86
C SER A 79 -10.71 -3.16 12.71
N HIS A 80 -9.91 -2.77 11.74
CA HIS A 80 -8.60 -3.36 11.43
C HIS A 80 -7.52 -2.28 11.39
N PRO A 81 -6.26 -2.64 11.64
CA PRO A 81 -5.14 -1.71 11.52
C PRO A 81 -5.00 -1.22 10.08
N ILE A 82 -4.72 0.06 9.90
CA ILE A 82 -4.49 0.68 8.60
C ILE A 82 -3.13 1.37 8.52
N ASN A 83 -2.57 1.44 7.32
CA ASN A 83 -1.39 2.22 7.04
C ASN A 83 -1.83 3.58 6.47
N VAL A 84 -1.36 4.65 7.07
CA VAL A 84 -1.73 6.02 6.69
C VAL A 84 -0.56 6.69 5.99
N HIS A 85 -0.78 7.12 4.76
CA HIS A 85 0.17 7.99 4.07
C HIS A 85 -0.27 9.45 4.20
N ALA A 86 0.62 10.27 4.76
CA ALA A 86 0.43 11.70 4.91
C ALA A 86 1.75 12.46 4.78
N THR A 87 1.69 13.76 4.55
CA THR A 87 2.83 14.67 4.74
C THR A 87 2.86 15.16 6.18
N GLY A 88 4.01 15.70 6.62
CA GLY A 88 4.14 16.29 7.95
C GLY A 88 3.12 17.42 8.19
N GLU A 89 2.91 18.28 7.19
CA GLU A 89 1.92 19.36 7.26
C GLU A 89 0.48 18.82 7.39
N SER A 90 0.15 17.77 6.65
CA SER A 90 -1.18 17.16 6.72
C SER A 90 -1.43 16.54 8.08
N ILE A 91 -0.49 15.73 8.60
CA ILE A 91 -0.68 15.10 9.90
C ILE A 91 -0.71 16.10 11.04
N GLY A 92 0.12 17.17 10.98
CA GLY A 92 0.10 18.25 11.93
C GLY A 92 -1.24 18.99 11.94
N SER A 93 -1.81 19.25 10.76
CA SER A 93 -3.15 19.84 10.63
C SER A 93 -4.23 18.97 11.28
N TRP A 94 -4.20 17.65 11.04
CA TRP A 94 -5.18 16.71 11.59
C TRP A 94 -5.03 16.48 13.08
N ALA A 95 -3.81 16.38 13.58
CA ALA A 95 -3.57 16.22 15.02
C ALA A 95 -4.03 17.44 15.85
N ASN A 96 -4.02 18.62 15.23
CA ASN A 96 -4.48 19.87 15.85
C ASN A 96 -5.96 20.21 15.56
N ASP A 97 -6.69 19.35 14.84
CA ASP A 97 -8.12 19.58 14.57
C ASP A 97 -8.94 19.43 15.86
N GLU A 98 -9.82 20.39 16.15
CA GLU A 98 -10.61 20.43 17.39
C GLU A 98 -11.54 19.23 17.60
N GLN A 99 -11.99 18.59 16.50
CA GLN A 99 -13.00 17.51 16.58
C GLN A 99 -12.40 16.11 16.49
N VAL A 100 -11.40 15.93 15.63
CA VAL A 100 -10.83 14.60 15.36
C VAL A 100 -9.39 14.43 15.87
N GLY A 101 -8.69 15.52 16.22
CA GLY A 101 -7.27 15.49 16.53
C GLY A 101 -6.90 14.53 17.64
N ALA A 102 -7.61 14.59 18.77
CA ALA A 102 -7.36 13.66 19.89
C ALA A 102 -7.54 12.19 19.48
N SER A 103 -8.53 11.90 18.61
CA SER A 103 -8.78 10.54 18.10
C SER A 103 -7.72 10.09 17.11
N VAL A 104 -7.21 11.00 16.26
CA VAL A 104 -6.11 10.73 15.34
C VAL A 104 -4.84 10.38 16.12
N VAL A 105 -4.46 11.19 17.09
CA VAL A 105 -3.29 10.93 17.96
C VAL A 105 -3.44 9.58 18.70
N ALA A 106 -4.61 9.31 19.25
CA ALA A 106 -4.89 8.06 19.95
C ALA A 106 -4.83 6.84 19.02
N ALA A 107 -5.24 6.96 17.75
CA ALA A 107 -5.18 5.89 16.78
C ALA A 107 -3.73 5.47 16.46
N PHE A 108 -2.80 6.43 16.36
CA PHE A 108 -1.38 6.15 16.22
C PHE A 108 -0.78 5.55 17.49
N ALA A 109 -1.03 6.18 18.65
CA ALA A 109 -0.53 5.69 19.92
C ALA A 109 -1.03 4.28 20.29
N GLY A 110 -2.25 3.93 19.89
CA GLY A 110 -2.85 2.63 20.11
C GLY A 110 -2.46 1.55 19.10
N GLY A 111 -1.63 1.86 18.11
CA GLY A 111 -1.22 0.93 17.05
C GLY A 111 -2.32 0.57 16.05
N GLY A 112 -3.46 1.24 16.07
CA GLY A 112 -4.52 1.08 15.08
C GLY A 112 -4.13 1.70 13.73
N TRP A 113 -3.31 2.75 13.76
CA TRP A 113 -2.76 3.40 12.59
C TRP A 113 -1.24 3.30 12.57
N SER A 114 -0.68 2.95 11.41
CA SER A 114 0.75 2.97 11.13
C SER A 114 1.06 4.06 10.11
N LEU A 115 2.22 4.71 10.26
CA LEU A 115 2.57 5.88 9.48
C LEU A 115 3.53 5.54 8.35
N ALA A 116 3.19 5.98 7.14
CA ALA A 116 4.08 6.02 5.98
C ALA A 116 4.12 7.45 5.43
N GLY A 117 5.31 8.00 5.24
CA GLY A 117 5.47 9.38 4.80
C GLY A 117 6.92 9.83 4.93
N GLY A 118 7.14 11.12 5.18
CA GLY A 118 8.49 11.60 5.44
C GLY A 118 8.76 13.05 5.08
N GLU A 119 8.14 13.54 4.03
CA GLU A 119 8.30 14.94 3.60
C GLU A 119 7.42 15.87 4.46
N ALA A 120 7.88 17.08 4.74
CA ALA A 120 7.03 18.10 5.34
C ALA A 120 5.86 18.41 4.41
N SER A 121 6.16 18.66 3.14
CA SER A 121 5.18 18.78 2.06
C SER A 121 5.71 18.16 0.78
N GLU A 122 4.82 17.56 -0.03
CA GLU A 122 5.19 16.94 -1.30
C GLU A 122 5.41 17.99 -2.39
N THR A 123 6.62 18.08 -2.88
CA THR A 123 7.04 18.99 -3.95
C THR A 123 7.57 18.23 -5.18
N ARG A 124 7.93 18.97 -6.25
CA ARG A 124 8.60 18.41 -7.42
C ARG A 124 10.09 18.24 -7.12
N THR A 125 10.46 17.10 -6.60
CA THR A 125 11.81 16.83 -6.06
C THR A 125 12.93 16.91 -7.09
N GLN A 126 12.62 16.70 -8.37
CA GLN A 126 13.61 16.82 -9.44
C GLN A 126 14.11 18.27 -9.65
N LEU A 127 13.37 19.25 -9.13
CA LEU A 127 13.70 20.68 -9.23
C LEU A 127 14.39 21.22 -7.97
N LEU A 128 14.59 20.38 -6.95
CA LEU A 128 15.18 20.77 -5.68
C LEU A 128 16.64 20.37 -5.57
N SER A 129 17.43 21.21 -4.87
CA SER A 129 18.76 20.81 -4.45
C SER A 129 18.72 19.71 -3.39
N GLN A 130 19.83 19.02 -3.19
CA GLN A 130 19.94 17.98 -2.14
C GLN A 130 19.71 18.55 -0.75
N GLU A 131 20.18 19.76 -0.49
CA GLU A 131 20.00 20.47 0.78
C GLU A 131 18.52 20.77 1.02
N SER A 132 17.79 21.20 -0.01
CA SER A 132 16.35 21.46 0.09
C SER A 132 15.58 20.16 0.34
N LEU A 133 15.97 19.06 -0.30
CA LEU A 133 15.37 17.74 -0.07
C LEU A 133 15.62 17.28 1.37
N LEU A 134 16.88 17.41 1.85
CA LEU A 134 17.24 17.05 3.22
C LEU A 134 16.50 17.92 4.25
N ALA A 135 16.37 19.21 3.99
CA ALA A 135 15.63 20.12 4.86
C ALA A 135 14.14 19.74 4.94
N ASN A 136 13.51 19.45 3.80
CA ASN A 136 12.11 19.00 3.72
C ASN A 136 11.88 17.68 4.49
N LEU A 137 12.77 16.70 4.35
CA LEU A 137 12.70 15.43 5.08
C LEU A 137 12.91 15.61 6.59
N ARG A 138 13.87 16.44 7.02
CA ARG A 138 14.10 16.74 8.44
C ARG A 138 12.92 17.44 9.06
N GLN A 139 12.40 18.46 8.38
CA GLN A 139 11.21 19.18 8.82
C GLN A 139 9.99 18.23 8.88
N GLY A 140 9.85 17.35 7.89
CA GLY A 140 8.80 16.35 7.90
C GLY A 140 8.88 15.45 9.14
N LYS A 141 10.05 14.87 9.44
CA LYS A 141 10.24 14.05 10.65
C LYS A 141 9.85 14.80 11.91
N GLN A 142 10.25 16.07 12.05
CA GLN A 142 9.91 16.88 13.22
C GLN A 142 8.39 17.09 13.34
N LEU A 143 7.71 17.43 12.22
CA LEU A 143 6.27 17.62 12.21
C LEU A 143 5.50 16.34 12.60
N PHE A 144 5.97 15.17 12.16
CA PHE A 144 5.38 13.90 12.59
C PHE A 144 5.62 13.63 14.07
N GLU A 145 6.83 13.84 14.56
CA GLU A 145 7.17 13.65 15.97
C GLU A 145 6.34 14.58 16.88
N ASP A 146 6.20 15.84 16.50
CA ASP A 146 5.40 16.83 17.22
C ASP A 146 3.90 16.49 17.21
N ALA A 147 3.39 15.92 16.10
CA ALA A 147 1.98 15.65 15.94
C ALA A 147 1.53 14.33 16.57
N VAL A 148 2.31 13.25 16.41
CA VAL A 148 1.89 11.88 16.81
C VAL A 148 2.90 11.15 17.69
N GLY A 149 3.99 11.81 18.07
CA GLY A 149 4.98 11.29 19.01
C GLY A 149 6.11 10.46 18.40
N GLU A 150 6.03 10.09 17.13
CA GLU A 150 7.09 9.35 16.44
C GLU A 150 7.18 9.73 14.95
N PRO A 151 8.39 9.73 14.38
CA PRO A 151 8.58 9.93 12.96
C PRO A 151 8.30 8.64 12.18
N PRO A 152 7.93 8.74 10.89
CA PRO A 152 7.71 7.57 10.05
C PRO A 152 9.01 6.78 9.85
N ARG A 153 8.91 5.46 9.88
CA ARG A 153 10.02 4.53 9.57
C ARG A 153 10.02 4.12 8.10
N ILE A 154 8.85 4.20 7.47
CA ILE A 154 8.63 3.87 6.06
C ILE A 154 8.44 5.16 5.29
N PHE A 155 9.28 5.36 4.28
CA PHE A 155 9.11 6.49 3.38
C PHE A 155 8.02 6.19 2.36
N ALA A 156 7.10 7.13 2.20
CA ALA A 156 6.11 7.06 1.14
C ALA A 156 5.82 8.45 0.59
N ARG A 157 5.45 8.51 -0.68
CA ARG A 157 4.97 9.72 -1.31
C ARG A 157 3.94 9.42 -2.38
N ARG A 158 2.98 10.31 -2.54
CA ARG A 158 1.90 10.21 -3.53
C ARG A 158 2.36 10.64 -4.92
N ARG A 159 3.19 11.68 -4.98
CA ARG A 159 3.64 12.23 -6.25
C ARG A 159 4.75 11.39 -6.85
N PHE A 160 4.60 11.09 -8.14
CA PHE A 160 5.59 10.35 -8.90
C PHE A 160 6.87 11.18 -9.12
N GLY A 161 7.97 10.47 -9.34
CA GLY A 161 9.29 11.04 -9.62
C GLY A 161 10.10 11.34 -8.35
N LEU A 162 11.08 10.47 -8.10
CA LEU A 162 12.07 10.66 -7.04
C LEU A 162 13.36 11.26 -7.61
N SER A 163 14.00 12.13 -6.83
CA SER A 163 15.40 12.48 -7.08
C SER A 163 16.30 11.27 -6.79
N TRP A 164 17.35 11.09 -7.55
CA TRP A 164 18.36 10.04 -7.33
C TRP A 164 19.03 10.11 -5.95
N ALA A 165 18.97 11.26 -5.28
CA ALA A 165 19.53 11.46 -3.95
C ALA A 165 18.71 10.79 -2.82
N TYR A 166 17.43 10.45 -3.06
CA TYR A 166 16.54 9.93 -2.01
C TYR A 166 17.06 8.68 -1.31
N PRO A 167 17.52 7.62 -1.99
CA PRO A 167 17.95 6.41 -1.28
C PRO A 167 19.04 6.68 -0.24
N GLN A 168 20.00 7.56 -0.56
CA GLN A 168 21.07 7.92 0.35
C GLN A 168 20.56 8.79 1.50
N LEU A 169 19.73 9.80 1.22
CA LEU A 169 19.13 10.68 2.21
C LEU A 169 18.23 9.92 3.18
N LEU A 170 17.36 9.09 2.69
CA LEU A 170 16.46 8.28 3.50
C LEU A 170 17.23 7.34 4.42
N ARG A 171 18.24 6.66 3.91
CA ARG A 171 19.10 5.80 4.72
C ARG A 171 19.82 6.60 5.81
N SER A 172 20.35 7.80 5.50
CA SER A 172 21.03 8.66 6.46
C SER A 172 20.10 9.18 7.57
N LEU A 173 18.80 9.29 7.27
CA LEU A 173 17.76 9.71 8.21
C LEU A 173 17.10 8.53 8.97
N GLY A 174 17.54 7.29 8.73
CA GLY A 174 17.09 6.12 9.46
C GLY A 174 15.77 5.50 8.97
N TYR A 175 15.36 5.79 7.74
CA TYR A 175 14.23 5.08 7.13
C TYR A 175 14.59 3.63 6.85
N GLN A 176 13.63 2.73 7.02
CA GLN A 176 13.78 1.28 6.88
C GLN A 176 13.18 0.74 5.57
N GLY A 177 12.32 1.50 4.93
CA GLY A 177 11.66 1.20 3.67
C GLY A 177 11.10 2.44 3.00
#